data_9aa42f0795a625bff63a477a58fcab5c
#
_entry.id   9aa42f0795a625bff63a477a58fcab5c
#
_cell.length_a   1.000
_cell.length_b   1.000
_cell.length_c   1.000
_cell.angle_alpha   90.00
_cell.angle_beta   90.00
_cell.angle_gamma   90.00
#
_symmetry.space_group_name_H-M   'P 1'
#
loop_
_entity.id
_entity.type
_entity.pdbx_description
1 polymer ?
#
loop_
_entity_poly.entity_id
_entity_poly.type
_entity_poly.pdbx_seq_one_letter_code
_entity_poly.pdbx_strand_id
1 'polypeptide(L)'
;MKKLLLLALVAIMGMGAKAQGKPEVITEQPAGTEMVYKRVSGKMLFIQDKKLKVGDIAKIIAGGNKVGDLKVITDADGKTVYVKYALAYASFIKDDQVGGWLKGTKEGNKITIPAGQYVMYGKYDDGEYGLCVGYMEYKNDKFQALDEPITYTLEGITAKLDDTYMEGDSQDNVRVKILGAYWSDTKDFWCGEVETLASTDPAGIETVEKADNKQIVGETYFDLSGRKLSEAGKGIVIKNIKFADGTTKTIKYIGK
;
A
#
# COMPACT_ATOMS: atom_id res chain seq x y z
N MET A 1 -44.74 -5.56 -37.78
CA MET A 1 -44.20 -6.22 -36.60
C MET A 1 -42.69 -6.31 -36.75
N LYS A 2 -41.96 -5.35 -36.22
CA LYS A 2 -40.48 -5.30 -36.29
C LYS A 2 -39.96 -5.64 -34.92
N LYS A 3 -39.30 -6.80 -34.76
CA LYS A 3 -38.63 -7.23 -33.57
C LYS A 3 -37.34 -6.41 -33.41
N LEU A 4 -37.29 -5.55 -32.44
CA LEU A 4 -36.05 -4.91 -31.99
C LEU A 4 -35.22 -5.97 -31.22
N LEU A 5 -34.13 -6.41 -31.80
CA LEU A 5 -33.10 -7.18 -31.11
C LEU A 5 -32.25 -6.18 -30.32
N LEU A 6 -32.39 -6.19 -29.01
CA LEU A 6 -31.49 -5.48 -28.08
C LEU A 6 -30.21 -6.31 -28.01
N LEU A 7 -29.18 -5.92 -28.73
CA LEU A 7 -27.84 -6.48 -28.58
C LEU A 7 -27.25 -5.87 -27.29
N ALA A 8 -27.28 -6.62 -26.22
CA ALA A 8 -26.45 -6.34 -25.04
C ALA A 8 -24.98 -6.59 -25.44
N LEU A 9 -24.27 -5.50 -25.71
CA LEU A 9 -22.82 -5.55 -25.91
C LEU A 9 -22.18 -5.82 -24.55
N VAL A 10 -22.02 -7.09 -24.21
CA VAL A 10 -21.10 -7.52 -23.14
C VAL A 10 -19.70 -7.27 -23.70
N ALA A 11 -19.10 -6.18 -23.28
CA ALA A 11 -17.67 -5.97 -23.47
C ALA A 11 -16.92 -7.04 -22.64
N ILE A 12 -16.79 -8.23 -23.20
CA ILE A 12 -15.76 -9.18 -22.81
C ILE A 12 -14.47 -8.48 -23.21
N MET A 13 -13.82 -7.83 -22.22
CA MET A 13 -12.43 -7.49 -22.38
C MET A 13 -11.67 -8.80 -22.52
N GLY A 14 -11.53 -9.22 -23.78
CA GLY A 14 -10.68 -10.31 -24.15
C GLY A 14 -9.29 -10.01 -23.58
N MET A 15 -8.83 -10.86 -22.66
CA MET A 15 -7.42 -11.00 -22.35
C MET A 15 -6.75 -11.57 -23.61
N GLY A 16 -6.65 -10.72 -24.65
CA GLY A 16 -5.79 -11.02 -25.79
C GLY A 16 -4.37 -11.12 -25.25
N ALA A 17 -3.72 -12.24 -25.51
CA ALA A 17 -2.27 -12.37 -25.37
C ALA A 17 -1.65 -11.17 -26.09
N LYS A 18 -1.37 -10.09 -25.36
CA LYS A 18 -0.58 -8.97 -25.88
C LYS A 18 0.78 -9.55 -26.21
N ALA A 19 1.22 -9.37 -27.45
CA ALA A 19 2.63 -9.50 -27.78
C ALA A 19 3.40 -8.82 -26.65
N GLN A 20 4.31 -9.55 -26.02
CA GLN A 20 5.03 -9.16 -24.81
C GLN A 20 5.88 -7.91 -25.09
N GLY A 21 5.28 -6.73 -24.94
CA GLY A 21 6.03 -5.52 -24.69
C GLY A 21 6.70 -5.65 -23.32
N LYS A 22 7.81 -4.94 -23.12
CA LYS A 22 8.45 -4.89 -21.79
C LYS A 22 7.40 -4.55 -20.74
N PRO A 23 7.39 -5.25 -19.58
CA PRO A 23 6.48 -4.92 -18.49
C PRO A 23 6.67 -3.47 -18.06
N GLU A 24 5.58 -2.77 -17.85
CA GLU A 24 5.59 -1.41 -17.38
C GLU A 24 5.77 -1.42 -15.85
N VAL A 25 6.83 -0.78 -15.36
CA VAL A 25 7.06 -0.49 -13.94
C VAL A 25 6.86 1.01 -13.74
N ILE A 26 5.92 1.39 -12.90
CA ILE A 26 5.68 2.79 -12.57
C ILE A 26 6.71 3.20 -11.52
N THR A 27 7.79 3.85 -11.92
CA THR A 27 8.89 4.26 -11.03
C THR A 27 8.74 5.69 -10.54
N GLU A 28 8.16 6.57 -11.34
CA GLU A 28 7.89 7.95 -10.97
C GLU A 28 6.71 8.04 -10.01
N GLN A 29 6.78 8.98 -9.06
CA GLN A 29 5.67 9.19 -8.12
C GLN A 29 4.46 9.73 -8.88
N PRO A 30 3.31 9.01 -8.84
CA PRO A 30 2.09 9.50 -9.45
C PRO A 30 1.60 10.81 -8.82
N ALA A 31 0.86 11.60 -9.59
CA ALA A 31 0.16 12.77 -9.06
C ALA A 31 -1.06 12.33 -8.24
N GLY A 32 -1.44 13.12 -7.22
CA GLY A 32 -2.63 12.86 -6.42
C GLY A 32 -2.44 13.20 -4.95
N THR A 33 -3.40 12.76 -4.13
CA THR A 33 -3.35 12.92 -2.68
C THR A 33 -2.67 11.72 -2.03
N GLU A 34 -1.54 11.93 -1.37
CA GLU A 34 -0.79 10.88 -0.68
C GLU A 34 -1.30 10.68 0.74
N MET A 35 -1.50 9.41 1.10
CA MET A 35 -1.70 8.92 2.47
C MET A 35 -0.59 7.93 2.80
N VAL A 36 0.05 8.11 3.95
CA VAL A 36 1.10 7.21 4.44
C VAL A 36 0.58 6.46 5.65
N TYR A 37 0.60 5.13 5.57
CA TYR A 37 0.16 4.23 6.63
C TYR A 37 1.37 3.51 7.21
N LYS A 38 1.67 3.75 8.50
CA LYS A 38 2.73 3.04 9.24
C LYS A 38 2.25 1.64 9.59
N ARG A 39 3.03 0.63 9.30
CA ARG A 39 2.71 -0.74 9.71
C ARG A 39 2.75 -0.86 11.22
N VAL A 40 1.70 -1.46 11.79
CA VAL A 40 1.55 -1.62 13.25
C VAL A 40 1.52 -3.08 13.67
N SER A 41 1.05 -3.98 12.79
CA SER A 41 1.03 -5.42 13.05
C SER A 41 1.02 -6.23 11.74
N GLY A 42 1.20 -7.54 11.87
CA GLY A 42 1.26 -8.51 10.78
C GLY A 42 2.45 -9.44 10.93
N LYS A 43 2.57 -10.38 10.00
CA LYS A 43 3.69 -11.32 9.97
C LYS A 43 4.38 -11.25 8.62
N MET A 44 5.71 -11.25 8.61
CA MET A 44 6.54 -11.35 7.42
C MET A 44 7.00 -12.80 7.25
N LEU A 45 6.96 -13.28 6.00
CA LEU A 45 7.39 -14.62 5.63
C LEU A 45 8.54 -14.53 4.63
N PHE A 46 9.56 -15.36 4.84
CA PHE A 46 10.71 -15.46 3.94
C PHE A 46 11.35 -16.86 4.05
N ILE A 47 12.11 -17.24 3.04
CA ILE A 47 12.85 -18.51 3.04
C ILE A 47 14.29 -18.23 3.48
N GLN A 48 14.74 -18.91 4.52
CA GLN A 48 16.12 -18.88 4.99
C GLN A 48 16.58 -20.31 5.23
N ASP A 49 17.73 -20.69 4.69
CA ASP A 49 18.30 -22.05 4.78
C ASP A 49 17.28 -23.13 4.37
N LYS A 50 16.55 -22.89 3.29
CA LYS A 50 15.47 -23.74 2.73
C LYS A 50 14.29 -23.94 3.69
N LYS A 51 14.16 -23.14 4.73
CA LYS A 51 13.06 -23.21 5.70
C LYS A 51 12.24 -21.94 5.68
N LEU A 52 10.94 -22.10 5.80
CA LEU A 52 10.02 -20.98 6.00
C LEU A 52 10.28 -20.34 7.37
N LYS A 53 10.55 -19.06 7.36
CA LYS A 53 10.71 -18.23 8.56
C LYS A 53 9.58 -17.24 8.65
N VAL A 54 9.14 -16.99 9.87
CA VAL A 54 8.07 -16.05 10.19
C VAL A 54 8.59 -15.00 11.15
N GLY A 55 8.51 -13.74 10.75
CA GLY A 55 8.81 -12.57 11.59
C GLY A 55 7.52 -11.85 11.99
N ASP A 56 7.44 -11.41 13.23
CA ASP A 56 6.34 -10.58 13.73
C ASP A 56 6.68 -9.11 13.51
N ILE A 57 5.87 -8.39 12.71
CA ILE A 57 6.13 -7.00 12.33
C ILE A 57 6.18 -6.09 13.57
N ALA A 58 5.26 -6.25 14.52
CA ALA A 58 5.25 -5.42 15.72
C ALA A 58 6.51 -5.63 16.58
N LYS A 59 7.01 -6.85 16.67
CA LYS A 59 8.28 -7.15 17.39
C LYS A 59 9.49 -6.57 16.66
N ILE A 60 9.49 -6.63 15.33
CA ILE A 60 10.56 -6.06 14.50
C ILE A 60 10.65 -4.55 14.73
N ILE A 61 9.51 -3.86 14.72
CA ILE A 61 9.41 -2.42 14.98
C ILE A 61 9.85 -2.10 16.43
N ALA A 62 9.35 -2.85 17.42
CA ALA A 62 9.72 -2.66 18.82
C ALA A 62 11.22 -2.89 19.06
N GLY A 63 11.86 -3.73 18.27
CA GLY A 63 13.31 -3.94 18.26
C GLY A 63 14.13 -2.83 17.60
N GLY A 64 13.48 -1.73 17.17
CA GLY A 64 14.13 -0.58 16.56
C GLY A 64 14.41 -0.72 15.05
N ASN A 65 13.94 -1.79 14.42
CA ASN A 65 14.09 -1.95 12.97
C ASN A 65 13.00 -1.15 12.24
N LYS A 66 13.40 -0.52 11.14
CA LYS A 66 12.47 0.21 10.28
C LYS A 66 11.78 -0.79 9.35
N VAL A 67 10.45 -0.68 9.30
CA VAL A 67 9.60 -1.37 8.33
C VAL A 67 9.00 -0.31 7.42
N GLY A 68 8.97 -0.55 6.11
CA GLY A 68 8.46 0.44 5.16
C GLY A 68 7.00 0.77 5.38
N ASP A 69 6.69 2.04 5.24
CA ASP A 69 5.33 2.53 5.32
C ASP A 69 4.57 2.22 4.02
N LEU A 70 3.33 1.79 4.14
CA LEU A 70 2.44 1.65 3.00
C LEU A 70 2.03 3.04 2.51
N LYS A 71 2.39 3.40 1.28
CA LYS A 71 2.00 4.67 0.67
C LYS A 71 0.87 4.44 -0.32
N VAL A 72 -0.16 5.26 -0.22
CA VAL A 72 -1.32 5.23 -1.11
C VAL A 72 -1.51 6.63 -1.69
N ILE A 73 -1.44 6.75 -3.01
CA ILE A 73 -1.81 7.98 -3.73
C ILE A 73 -3.16 7.76 -4.37
N THR A 74 -4.10 8.65 -4.12
CA THR A 74 -5.39 8.69 -4.82
C THR A 74 -5.35 9.82 -5.84
N ASP A 75 -5.58 9.49 -7.11
CA ASP A 75 -5.63 10.43 -8.21
C ASP A 75 -6.80 11.42 -8.05
N ALA A 76 -6.77 12.50 -8.83
CA ALA A 76 -7.80 13.55 -8.84
C ALA A 76 -9.21 13.05 -9.17
N ASP A 77 -9.33 11.91 -9.86
CA ASP A 77 -10.60 11.24 -10.13
C ASP A 77 -11.26 10.59 -8.90
N GLY A 78 -10.51 10.49 -7.79
CA GLY A 78 -10.94 9.84 -6.55
C GLY A 78 -11.10 8.32 -6.64
N LYS A 79 -10.79 7.71 -7.77
CA LYS A 79 -10.99 6.28 -8.06
C LYS A 79 -9.72 5.53 -8.40
N THR A 80 -8.81 6.15 -9.14
CA THR A 80 -7.51 5.56 -9.45
C THR A 80 -6.59 5.71 -8.24
N VAL A 81 -5.96 4.62 -7.84
CA VAL A 81 -5.01 4.60 -6.72
C VAL A 81 -3.68 3.98 -7.15
N TYR A 82 -2.64 4.42 -6.47
CA TYR A 82 -1.31 3.86 -6.61
C TYR A 82 -0.78 3.49 -5.23
N VAL A 83 -0.23 2.29 -5.11
CA VAL A 83 0.27 1.77 -3.83
C VAL A 83 1.76 1.47 -3.95
N LYS A 84 2.56 2.03 -3.04
CA LYS A 84 3.99 1.76 -2.91
C LYS A 84 4.27 1.03 -1.62
N TYR A 85 5.28 0.16 -1.64
CA TYR A 85 5.65 -0.67 -0.49
C TYR A 85 4.48 -1.51 0.02
N ALA A 86 3.74 -2.15 -0.91
CA ALA A 86 2.71 -3.11 -0.56
C ALA A 86 3.22 -4.19 0.40
N LEU A 87 4.52 -4.54 0.33
CA LEU A 87 5.20 -5.46 1.21
C LEU A 87 6.16 -4.74 2.17
N ALA A 88 6.08 -5.08 3.46
CA ALA A 88 6.95 -4.57 4.50
C ALA A 88 8.44 -4.83 4.21
N TYR A 89 8.75 -6.03 3.71
CA TYR A 89 10.10 -6.46 3.41
C TYR A 89 10.77 -5.64 2.29
N ALA A 90 9.99 -5.10 1.36
CA ALA A 90 10.51 -4.26 0.28
C ALA A 90 11.29 -3.03 0.77
N SER A 91 11.06 -2.60 2.02
CA SER A 91 11.77 -1.48 2.62
C SER A 91 13.21 -1.78 3.09
N PHE A 92 13.57 -3.05 3.19
CA PHE A 92 14.95 -3.44 3.49
C PHE A 92 15.84 -3.40 2.25
N ILE A 93 15.25 -3.29 1.07
CA ILE A 93 15.95 -3.17 -0.19
C ILE A 93 16.02 -1.68 -0.54
N LYS A 94 17.17 -1.25 -1.07
CA LYS A 94 17.32 0.15 -1.51
C LYS A 94 16.20 0.54 -2.46
N ASP A 95 15.69 1.74 -2.31
CA ASP A 95 14.53 2.30 -3.04
C ASP A 95 14.64 2.16 -4.57
N ASP A 96 15.85 2.17 -5.11
CA ASP A 96 16.16 2.02 -6.53
C ASP A 96 15.94 0.59 -7.08
N GLN A 97 15.80 -0.42 -6.21
CA GLN A 97 15.67 -1.82 -6.60
C GLN A 97 14.24 -2.35 -6.61
N VAL A 98 13.33 -1.83 -5.77
CA VAL A 98 11.94 -2.29 -5.67
C VAL A 98 10.94 -1.13 -5.55
N GLY A 99 11.23 -0.06 -6.25
CA GLY A 99 10.50 1.20 -6.11
C GLY A 99 9.21 1.34 -6.92
N GLY A 100 8.73 0.29 -7.59
CA GLY A 100 7.54 0.38 -8.43
C GLY A 100 6.25 0.61 -7.66
N TRP A 101 5.38 1.44 -8.24
CA TRP A 101 4.02 1.65 -7.79
C TRP A 101 3.08 0.62 -8.40
N LEU A 102 2.20 0.05 -7.61
CA LEU A 102 1.11 -0.81 -8.07
C LEU A 102 -0.12 0.07 -8.35
N LYS A 103 -0.70 -0.06 -9.52
CA LYS A 103 -1.90 0.68 -9.92
C LYS A 103 -3.15 -0.13 -9.61
N GLY A 104 -4.14 0.50 -9.00
CA GLY A 104 -5.42 -0.09 -8.64
C GLY A 104 -6.58 0.87 -8.73
N THR A 105 -7.71 0.44 -8.20
CA THR A 105 -8.94 1.22 -8.09
C THR A 105 -9.40 1.30 -6.64
N LYS A 106 -10.13 2.37 -6.32
CA LYS A 106 -10.77 2.58 -5.02
C LYS A 106 -12.27 2.74 -5.21
N GLU A 107 -13.03 1.92 -4.51
CA GLU A 107 -14.49 2.01 -4.43
C GLU A 107 -14.91 2.07 -2.97
N GLY A 108 -15.46 3.21 -2.55
CA GLY A 108 -15.76 3.44 -1.15
C GLY A 108 -14.52 3.34 -0.27
N ASN A 109 -14.51 2.37 0.62
CA ASN A 109 -13.38 2.09 1.52
C ASN A 109 -12.48 0.92 1.05
N LYS A 110 -12.73 0.36 -0.14
CA LYS A 110 -11.96 -0.77 -0.65
C LYS A 110 -11.01 -0.35 -1.77
N ILE A 111 -9.76 -0.77 -1.66
CA ILE A 111 -8.75 -0.68 -2.72
C ILE A 111 -8.60 -2.06 -3.34
N THR A 112 -8.58 -2.12 -4.68
CA THR A 112 -8.39 -3.34 -5.46
C THR A 112 -7.26 -3.13 -6.45
N ILE A 113 -6.25 -4.00 -6.42
CA ILE A 113 -5.05 -3.94 -7.25
C ILE A 113 -4.96 -5.25 -8.05
N PRO A 114 -4.94 -5.23 -9.39
CA PRO A 114 -4.73 -6.43 -10.19
C PRO A 114 -3.43 -7.15 -9.81
N ALA A 115 -3.47 -8.48 -9.72
CA ALA A 115 -2.31 -9.30 -9.43
C ALA A 115 -1.23 -9.23 -10.53
N GLY A 116 -0.01 -9.62 -10.21
CA GLY A 116 1.08 -9.80 -11.16
C GLY A 116 1.68 -8.51 -11.70
N GLN A 117 1.40 -7.36 -11.10
CA GLN A 117 2.08 -6.12 -11.45
C GLN A 117 3.53 -6.15 -10.99
N TYR A 118 4.40 -5.54 -11.78
CA TYR A 118 5.82 -5.47 -11.52
C TYR A 118 6.15 -4.30 -10.60
N VAL A 119 6.92 -4.56 -9.55
CA VAL A 119 7.56 -3.53 -8.71
C VAL A 119 9.01 -3.29 -9.10
N MET A 120 9.60 -4.21 -9.86
CA MET A 120 10.93 -4.14 -10.42
C MET A 120 10.98 -4.95 -11.72
N TYR A 121 11.76 -4.49 -12.69
CA TYR A 121 12.07 -5.23 -13.91
C TYR A 121 13.45 -4.81 -14.43
N GLY A 122 14.23 -5.76 -14.85
CA GLY A 122 15.59 -5.49 -15.30
C GLY A 122 16.12 -6.55 -16.26
N LYS A 123 17.28 -6.24 -16.82
CA LYS A 123 18.08 -7.16 -17.61
C LYS A 123 19.25 -7.64 -16.75
N TYR A 124 19.39 -8.95 -16.65
CA TYR A 124 20.41 -9.64 -15.90
C TYR A 124 21.25 -10.51 -16.86
N ASP A 125 22.33 -11.10 -16.39
CA ASP A 125 23.23 -11.91 -17.23
C ASP A 125 22.53 -13.15 -17.81
N ASP A 126 21.53 -13.68 -17.12
CA ASP A 126 20.77 -14.89 -17.47
C ASP A 126 19.39 -14.61 -18.10
N GLY A 127 18.98 -13.35 -18.23
CA GLY A 127 17.71 -13.00 -18.87
C GLY A 127 17.12 -11.65 -18.50
N GLU A 128 15.91 -11.41 -18.98
CA GLU A 128 15.10 -10.25 -18.58
C GLU A 128 13.92 -10.73 -17.73
N TYR A 129 13.88 -10.31 -16.49
CA TYR A 129 12.81 -10.67 -15.55
C TYR A 129 12.63 -9.59 -14.47
N GLY A 130 11.65 -9.77 -13.62
CA GLY A 130 11.38 -8.83 -12.57
C GLY A 130 10.64 -9.43 -11.40
N LEU A 131 10.32 -8.59 -10.42
CA LEU A 131 9.59 -8.97 -9.23
C LEU A 131 8.14 -8.54 -9.38
N CYS A 132 7.24 -9.50 -9.29
CA CYS A 132 5.79 -9.31 -9.30
C CYS A 132 5.23 -9.39 -7.89
N VAL A 133 4.09 -8.73 -7.67
CA VAL A 133 3.35 -8.78 -6.40
C VAL A 133 1.95 -9.34 -6.64
N GLY A 134 1.49 -10.24 -5.76
CA GLY A 134 0.18 -10.85 -5.80
C GLY A 134 -0.07 -11.76 -4.60
N TYR A 135 -1.29 -12.28 -4.48
CA TYR A 135 -1.54 -13.31 -3.49
C TYR A 135 -0.84 -14.61 -3.85
N MET A 136 -0.36 -15.30 -2.82
CA MET A 136 0.29 -16.59 -2.94
C MET A 136 -0.24 -17.56 -1.88
N GLU A 137 -0.40 -18.81 -2.25
CA GLU A 137 -0.71 -19.92 -1.33
C GLU A 137 0.49 -20.87 -1.22
N TYR A 138 0.69 -21.40 -0.02
CA TYR A 138 1.66 -22.48 0.20
C TYR A 138 0.97 -23.83 0.05
N LYS A 139 1.37 -24.57 -0.99
CA LYS A 139 0.85 -25.93 -1.31
C LYS A 139 1.99 -26.80 -1.81
N ASN A 140 2.02 -28.04 -1.36
CA ASN A 140 3.02 -29.05 -1.79
C ASN A 140 4.46 -28.52 -1.66
N ASP A 141 4.78 -27.97 -0.50
CA ASP A 141 6.09 -27.40 -0.16
C ASP A 141 6.55 -26.24 -1.04
N LYS A 142 5.62 -25.57 -1.73
CA LYS A 142 5.89 -24.44 -2.60
C LYS A 142 4.84 -23.35 -2.45
N PHE A 143 5.29 -22.10 -2.59
CA PHE A 143 4.39 -20.98 -2.83
C PHE A 143 3.94 -20.98 -4.30
N GLN A 144 2.67 -20.76 -4.51
CA GLN A 144 2.04 -20.64 -5.83
C GLN A 144 1.33 -19.29 -5.92
N ALA A 145 1.66 -18.50 -6.94
CA ALA A 145 0.97 -17.24 -7.19
C ALA A 145 -0.47 -17.49 -7.65
N LEU A 146 -1.38 -16.70 -7.11
CA LEU A 146 -2.80 -16.71 -7.45
C LEU A 146 -3.13 -15.58 -8.42
N ASP A 147 -4.05 -15.83 -9.33
CA ASP A 147 -4.59 -14.81 -10.25
C ASP A 147 -5.81 -14.12 -9.61
N GLU A 148 -5.59 -13.55 -8.43
CA GLU A 148 -6.60 -12.85 -7.66
C GLU A 148 -6.14 -11.41 -7.39
N PRO A 149 -7.03 -10.41 -7.46
CA PRO A 149 -6.65 -9.03 -7.14
C PRO A 149 -6.31 -8.89 -5.66
N ILE A 150 -5.29 -8.09 -5.38
CA ILE A 150 -4.91 -7.69 -4.02
C ILE A 150 -5.94 -6.69 -3.52
N THR A 151 -6.41 -6.86 -2.29
CA THR A 151 -7.40 -5.97 -1.70
C THR A 151 -6.98 -5.44 -0.34
N TYR A 152 -7.28 -4.15 -0.12
CA TYR A 152 -7.16 -3.49 1.17
C TYR A 152 -8.50 -2.88 1.54
N THR A 153 -8.87 -3.01 2.81
CA THR A 153 -10.00 -2.30 3.41
C THR A 153 -9.49 -1.12 4.23
N LEU A 154 -10.03 0.07 3.97
CA LEU A 154 -9.72 1.29 4.69
C LEU A 154 -10.78 1.54 5.76
N GLU A 155 -10.39 1.57 7.04
CA GLU A 155 -11.29 1.85 8.16
C GLU A 155 -10.78 3.08 8.92
N GLY A 156 -11.33 4.25 8.56
CA GLY A 156 -10.89 5.52 9.11
C GLY A 156 -9.42 5.81 8.78
N ILE A 157 -8.55 5.64 9.77
CA ILE A 157 -7.12 5.86 9.64
C ILE A 157 -6.32 4.58 9.36
N THR A 158 -6.98 3.43 9.29
CA THR A 158 -6.30 2.14 9.11
C THR A 158 -6.45 1.61 7.68
N ALA A 159 -5.44 0.88 7.23
CA ALA A 159 -5.46 0.09 6.01
C ALA A 159 -5.16 -1.37 6.39
N LYS A 160 -6.11 -2.25 6.15
CA LYS A 160 -6.00 -3.68 6.42
C LYS A 160 -5.84 -4.43 5.11
N LEU A 161 -4.83 -5.29 5.03
CA LEU A 161 -4.69 -6.25 3.95
C LEU A 161 -5.75 -7.35 4.13
N ASP A 162 -6.59 -7.55 3.12
CA ASP A 162 -7.68 -8.51 3.14
C ASP A 162 -7.24 -9.90 2.65
N ASP A 163 -8.12 -10.88 2.85
CA ASP A 163 -8.05 -12.23 2.25
C ASP A 163 -6.73 -12.99 2.51
N THR A 164 -6.00 -12.62 3.55
CA THR A 164 -4.79 -13.32 3.98
C THR A 164 -5.03 -14.07 5.27
N TYR A 165 -4.39 -15.23 5.41
CA TYR A 165 -4.44 -16.03 6.63
C TYR A 165 -3.16 -16.84 6.82
N MET A 166 -2.88 -17.22 8.06
CA MET A 166 -1.85 -18.18 8.42
C MET A 166 -2.35 -19.09 9.55
N GLU A 167 -2.43 -20.36 9.26
CA GLU A 167 -2.80 -21.43 10.18
C GLU A 167 -1.63 -22.40 10.33
N GLY A 168 -1.48 -23.01 11.51
CA GLY A 168 -0.36 -23.91 11.81
C GLY A 168 0.86 -23.17 12.36
N ASP A 169 1.79 -23.92 12.88
CA ASP A 169 2.97 -23.45 13.63
C ASP A 169 4.30 -24.01 13.10
N SER A 170 4.25 -24.94 12.18
CA SER A 170 5.42 -25.59 11.58
C SER A 170 5.29 -25.70 10.07
N GLN A 171 6.43 -25.90 9.39
CA GLN A 171 6.47 -26.04 7.94
C GLN A 171 5.60 -27.20 7.44
N ASP A 172 5.46 -28.26 8.24
CA ASP A 172 4.73 -29.48 7.84
C ASP A 172 3.21 -29.33 7.96
N ASN A 173 2.72 -28.35 8.74
CA ASN A 173 1.29 -28.14 8.98
C ASN A 173 0.80 -26.73 8.64
N VAL A 174 1.66 -25.87 8.09
CA VAL A 174 1.28 -24.51 7.75
C VAL A 174 0.34 -24.47 6.53
N ARG A 175 -0.76 -23.77 6.70
CA ARG A 175 -1.63 -23.34 5.61
C ARG A 175 -1.62 -21.84 5.60
N VAL A 176 -1.21 -21.25 4.50
CA VAL A 176 -1.06 -19.81 4.43
C VAL A 176 -1.45 -19.28 3.06
N LYS A 177 -2.21 -18.17 3.07
CA LYS A 177 -2.43 -17.29 1.94
C LYS A 177 -1.89 -15.92 2.32
N ILE A 178 -0.96 -15.43 1.55
CA ILE A 178 -0.19 -14.22 1.82
C ILE A 178 -0.25 -13.23 0.66
N LEU A 179 0.02 -11.97 0.92
CA LEU A 179 0.54 -11.08 -0.10
C LEU A 179 2.02 -11.38 -0.27
N GLY A 180 2.45 -11.74 -1.47
CA GLY A 180 3.81 -12.15 -1.74
C GLY A 180 4.43 -11.45 -2.94
N ALA A 181 5.77 -11.41 -2.94
CA ALA A 181 6.56 -11.09 -4.11
C ALA A 181 7.21 -12.35 -4.66
N TYR A 182 7.23 -12.46 -5.99
CA TYR A 182 7.77 -13.62 -6.71
C TYR A 182 8.44 -13.20 -8.02
N TRP A 183 9.45 -13.96 -8.41
CA TRP A 183 10.15 -13.74 -9.67
C TRP A 183 9.28 -14.10 -10.87
N SER A 184 9.26 -13.24 -11.87
CA SER A 184 8.31 -13.36 -13.01
C SER A 184 8.59 -14.54 -13.92
N ASP A 185 9.84 -14.97 -14.02
CA ASP A 185 10.33 -16.07 -14.84
C ASP A 185 10.10 -17.44 -14.18
N THR A 186 10.58 -17.63 -12.96
CA THR A 186 10.52 -18.91 -12.25
C THR A 186 9.26 -19.08 -11.41
N LYS A 187 8.55 -17.98 -11.09
CA LYS A 187 7.46 -17.91 -10.10
C LYS A 187 7.89 -18.25 -8.67
N ASP A 188 9.20 -18.25 -8.42
CA ASP A 188 9.73 -18.53 -7.11
C ASP A 188 9.39 -17.41 -6.13
N PHE A 189 8.94 -17.82 -4.96
CA PHE A 189 8.64 -16.94 -3.84
C PHE A 189 9.90 -16.26 -3.32
N TRP A 190 9.81 -14.96 -3.12
CA TRP A 190 10.89 -14.17 -2.52
C TRP A 190 10.59 -13.79 -1.08
N CYS A 191 9.48 -13.12 -0.82
CA CYS A 191 9.02 -12.75 0.51
C CYS A 191 7.51 -12.50 0.49
N GLY A 192 6.90 -12.41 1.66
CA GLY A 192 5.48 -12.07 1.76
C GLY A 192 5.08 -11.61 3.14
N GLU A 193 3.81 -11.26 3.27
CA GLU A 193 3.22 -10.86 4.54
C GLU A 193 1.75 -11.27 4.64
N VAL A 194 1.29 -11.41 5.88
CA VAL A 194 -0.05 -11.87 6.21
C VAL A 194 -0.61 -11.04 7.36
N GLU A 195 -1.92 -10.85 7.35
CA GLU A 195 -2.65 -10.13 8.41
C GLU A 195 -2.09 -8.73 8.70
N THR A 196 -1.60 -8.04 7.68
CA THR A 196 -0.99 -6.73 7.85
C THR A 196 -2.04 -5.67 8.12
N LEU A 197 -1.84 -4.95 9.21
CA LEU A 197 -2.55 -3.74 9.54
C LEU A 197 -1.57 -2.57 9.55
N ALA A 198 -1.94 -1.50 8.86
CA ALA A 198 -1.20 -0.25 8.86
C ALA A 198 -2.13 0.90 9.24
N SER A 199 -1.58 1.93 9.90
CA SER A 199 -2.39 3.03 10.43
C SER A 199 -1.70 4.36 10.20
N THR A 200 -2.47 5.37 9.78
CA THR A 200 -2.02 6.75 9.90
C THR A 200 -2.12 7.15 11.37
N ASP A 201 -1.04 7.67 11.93
CA ASP A 201 -1.08 8.16 13.30
C ASP A 201 -2.02 9.38 13.37
N PRO A 202 -3.18 9.30 14.08
CA PRO A 202 -4.06 10.46 14.23
C PRO A 202 -3.43 11.57 15.08
N ALA A 203 -2.40 11.24 15.87
CA ALA A 203 -1.62 12.19 16.66
C ALA A 203 -0.37 12.70 15.94
N GLY A 204 0.02 12.05 14.85
CA GLY A 204 1.21 12.37 14.06
C GLY A 204 0.86 12.81 12.66
N ILE A 205 0.26 13.99 12.50
CA ILE A 205 0.53 14.76 11.30
C ILE A 205 1.97 15.30 11.50
N GLU A 206 2.97 14.48 11.25
CA GLU A 206 4.24 15.02 10.78
C GLU A 206 3.87 15.78 9.52
N THR A 207 3.78 17.08 9.64
CA THR A 207 3.88 18.01 8.54
C THR A 207 5.17 17.62 7.82
N VAL A 208 5.05 16.86 6.72
CA VAL A 208 6.04 16.94 5.68
C VAL A 208 5.89 18.39 5.20
N GLU A 209 6.63 19.27 5.83
CA GLU A 209 6.94 20.57 5.28
C GLU A 209 7.74 20.29 4.00
N LYS A 210 7.02 20.03 2.90
CA LYS A 210 7.47 20.66 1.66
C LYS A 210 7.47 22.13 2.03
N ALA A 211 8.65 22.71 2.04
CA ALA A 211 8.85 24.14 2.20
C ALA A 211 8.08 24.87 1.09
N ASP A 212 6.76 24.94 1.26
CA ASP A 212 5.97 25.96 0.64
C ASP A 212 6.41 27.24 1.36
N ASN A 213 7.20 28.04 0.67
CA ASN A 213 7.58 29.41 1.09
C ASN A 213 6.34 30.33 1.22
N LYS A 214 5.20 29.77 1.64
CA LYS A 214 3.95 30.51 1.83
C LYS A 214 4.00 31.23 3.16
N GLN A 215 3.96 32.55 3.10
CA GLN A 215 3.94 33.39 4.29
C GLN A 215 2.62 33.12 5.07
N ILE A 216 2.74 32.74 6.36
CA ILE A 216 1.59 32.58 7.26
C ILE A 216 1.15 34.00 7.70
N VAL A 217 -0.15 34.28 7.51
CA VAL A 217 -0.76 35.58 7.87
C VAL A 217 -1.74 35.45 9.04
N GLY A 218 -2.07 34.24 9.48
CA GLY A 218 -2.92 34.03 10.64
C GLY A 218 -3.03 32.57 11.05
N GLU A 219 -3.25 32.37 12.36
CA GLU A 219 -3.48 31.07 12.97
C GLU A 219 -4.70 31.13 13.89
N THR A 220 -5.52 30.10 13.88
CA THR A 220 -6.70 29.98 14.74
C THR A 220 -6.76 28.59 15.31
N TYR A 221 -7.05 28.46 16.59
CA TYR A 221 -7.09 27.18 17.30
C TYR A 221 -8.51 26.84 17.71
N PHE A 222 -8.85 25.55 17.66
CA PHE A 222 -10.16 25.02 18.04
C PHE A 222 -9.98 23.73 18.87
N ASP A 223 -10.92 23.45 19.78
CA ASP A 223 -11.03 22.15 20.41
C ASP A 223 -11.80 21.17 19.50
N LEU A 224 -11.95 19.91 19.94
CA LEU A 224 -12.67 18.88 19.17
C LEU A 224 -14.18 19.17 19.02
N SER A 225 -14.73 20.04 19.85
CA SER A 225 -16.14 20.47 19.74
C SER A 225 -16.33 21.62 18.75
N GLY A 226 -15.21 22.10 18.13
CA GLY A 226 -15.22 23.25 17.22
C GLY A 226 -15.21 24.61 17.92
N ARG A 227 -15.07 24.66 19.25
CA ARG A 227 -14.97 25.89 20.00
C ARG A 227 -13.60 26.54 19.77
N LYS A 228 -13.58 27.84 19.42
CA LYS A 228 -12.36 28.59 19.24
C LYS A 228 -11.61 28.76 20.57
N LEU A 229 -10.32 28.50 20.55
CA LEU A 229 -9.41 28.69 21.67
C LEU A 229 -8.60 29.99 21.47
N SER A 230 -8.22 30.65 22.56
CA SER A 230 -7.38 31.85 22.56
C SER A 230 -5.92 31.53 22.20
N GLU A 231 -5.48 30.32 22.55
CA GLU A 231 -4.13 29.80 22.31
C GLU A 231 -4.14 28.28 22.16
N ALA A 232 -3.01 27.69 21.80
CA ALA A 232 -2.85 26.24 21.73
C ALA A 232 -2.92 25.65 23.14
N GLY A 233 -4.10 25.13 23.53
CA GLY A 233 -4.34 24.49 24.83
C GLY A 233 -3.75 23.08 24.92
N LYS A 234 -3.81 22.47 26.12
CA LYS A 234 -3.45 21.06 26.34
C LYS A 234 -4.52 20.14 25.72
N GLY A 235 -4.09 18.99 25.24
CA GLY A 235 -4.96 17.99 24.61
C GLY A 235 -5.05 18.13 23.09
N ILE A 236 -6.09 17.55 22.48
CA ILE A 236 -6.23 17.57 21.02
C ILE A 236 -6.71 18.94 20.57
N VAL A 237 -5.94 19.58 19.72
CA VAL A 237 -6.19 20.92 19.17
C VAL A 237 -6.24 20.86 17.65
N ILE A 238 -7.21 21.56 17.07
CA ILE A 238 -7.31 21.81 15.63
C ILE A 238 -6.77 23.20 15.36
N LYS A 239 -5.71 23.31 14.56
CA LYS A 239 -5.09 24.57 14.15
C LYS A 239 -5.46 24.85 12.70
N ASN A 240 -6.04 26.00 12.43
CA ASN A 240 -6.28 26.50 11.08
C ASN A 240 -5.25 27.60 10.77
N ILE A 241 -4.48 27.39 9.71
CA ILE A 241 -3.41 28.29 9.24
C ILE A 241 -3.90 28.97 7.98
N LYS A 242 -3.86 30.31 7.94
CA LYS A 242 -4.17 31.13 6.77
C LYS A 242 -2.88 31.65 6.16
N PHE A 243 -2.71 31.48 4.86
CA PHE A 243 -1.56 31.96 4.09
C PHE A 243 -1.86 33.28 3.37
N ALA A 244 -0.81 34.02 3.02
CA ALA A 244 -0.91 35.29 2.30
C ALA A 244 -1.58 35.17 0.92
N ASP A 245 -1.52 34.00 0.29
CA ASP A 245 -2.17 33.72 -0.99
C ASP A 245 -3.69 33.43 -0.86
N GLY A 246 -4.25 33.56 0.36
CA GLY A 246 -5.66 33.32 0.66
C GLY A 246 -6.01 31.84 0.90
N THR A 247 -5.09 30.91 0.70
CA THR A 247 -5.32 29.49 1.02
C THR A 247 -5.30 29.23 2.53
N THR A 248 -5.96 28.14 2.97
CA THR A 248 -5.96 27.73 4.38
C THR A 248 -5.50 26.29 4.51
N LYS A 249 -4.83 25.99 5.63
CA LYS A 249 -4.44 24.62 6.01
C LYS A 249 -4.94 24.32 7.41
N THR A 250 -5.57 23.16 7.60
CA THR A 250 -6.04 22.72 8.91
C THR A 250 -5.15 21.58 9.40
N ILE A 251 -4.67 21.70 10.63
CA ILE A 251 -3.79 20.70 11.28
C ILE A 251 -4.43 20.31 12.61
N LYS A 252 -4.42 19.03 12.91
CA LYS A 252 -4.82 18.48 14.22
C LYS A 252 -3.56 17.98 14.94
N TYR A 253 -3.35 18.39 16.19
CA TYR A 253 -2.17 17.97 16.97
C TYR A 253 -2.50 17.90 18.46
N ILE A 254 -1.59 17.32 19.25
CA ILE A 254 -1.70 17.30 20.71
C ILE A 254 -0.89 18.47 21.25
N GLY A 255 -1.59 19.46 21.85
CA GLY A 255 -0.96 20.56 22.59
C GLY A 255 -0.34 20.02 23.91
N LYS A 256 0.83 20.53 24.27
CA LYS A 256 1.55 20.15 25.49
C LYS A 256 1.18 21.04 26.66
#